data_328905433a6c7ddfbbe238a9efcd68c9
#
_entry.id   328905433a6c7ddfbbe238a9efcd68c9
#
_cell.length_a   1.000
_cell.length_b   1.000
_cell.length_c   1.000
_cell.angle_alpha   90.00
_cell.angle_beta   90.00
_cell.angle_gamma   90.00
#
_symmetry.space_group_name_H-M   'P 1'
#
loop_
_entity.id
_entity.type
_entity.pdbx_description
1 polymer ?
#
loop_
_entity_poly.entity_id
_entity_poly.type
_entity_poly.pdbx_seq_one_letter_code
_entity_poly.pdbx_strand_id
1 'polypeptide(L)'
;MDIKHSDLLKKISSDFMEESVSTQYSYNFEWLSRPIIQYPQDIVATQEIIWKVKPDLIIETGIAHGGSLVLSASLLALLDYCDASEEETLLDPSKPNRMVLGVDIDIREHNLEALNKHPMRNRMHLIEGSSIDTGVIDKVNQISKGYKCIMVFLDSNHTHDHVLAELEAYAPLVSSGSYCVVFDSVIEDLPNELSSDRP
;
A
#
# COMPACT_ATOMS: atom_id res chain seq x y z
N MET A 1 8.78 -10.59 19.28
CA MET A 1 10.22 -10.38 19.53
C MET A 1 10.34 -8.98 20.13
N ASP A 2 10.72 -8.87 21.41
CA ASP A 2 10.86 -7.54 22.02
C ASP A 2 12.16 -6.91 21.56
N ILE A 3 12.06 -5.92 20.68
CA ILE A 3 13.22 -5.12 20.26
C ILE A 3 13.64 -4.25 21.47
N LYS A 4 14.83 -4.50 21.99
CA LYS A 4 15.40 -3.63 23.04
C LYS A 4 15.72 -2.27 22.42
N HIS A 5 14.89 -1.28 22.71
CA HIS A 5 15.14 0.09 22.31
C HIS A 5 16.30 0.66 23.15
N SER A 6 17.40 1.02 22.51
CA SER A 6 18.46 1.83 23.14
C SER A 6 18.26 3.30 22.79
N ASP A 7 18.58 4.22 23.71
CA ASP A 7 18.49 5.66 23.43
C ASP A 7 19.39 6.08 22.27
N LEU A 8 20.52 5.39 22.09
CA LEU A 8 21.41 5.59 20.95
C LEU A 8 20.72 5.20 19.64
N LEU A 9 20.03 4.06 19.59
CA LEU A 9 19.31 3.62 18.39
C LEU A 9 18.19 4.59 18.03
N LYS A 10 17.44 5.08 19.02
CA LYS A 10 16.38 6.09 18.79
C LYS A 10 16.96 7.35 18.17
N LYS A 11 18.09 7.86 18.74
CA LYS A 11 18.75 9.05 18.19
C LYS A 11 19.22 8.83 16.75
N ILE A 12 19.91 7.73 16.47
CA ILE A 12 20.39 7.40 15.12
C ILE A 12 19.21 7.28 14.14
N SER A 13 18.08 6.70 14.57
CA SER A 13 16.88 6.57 13.75
C SER A 13 16.27 7.95 13.44
N SER A 14 16.19 8.86 14.41
CA SER A 14 15.72 10.23 14.18
C SER A 14 16.64 10.98 13.20
N ASP A 15 17.96 10.97 13.47
CA ASP A 15 18.95 11.62 12.59
C ASP A 15 18.87 11.03 11.15
N PHE A 16 18.68 9.71 11.01
CA PHE A 16 18.50 9.05 9.72
C PHE A 16 17.20 9.49 9.03
N MET A 17 16.10 9.59 9.74
CA MET A 17 14.81 10.00 9.15
C MET A 17 14.89 11.44 8.62
N GLU A 18 15.42 12.38 9.41
CA GLU A 18 15.59 13.76 8.98
C GLU A 18 16.46 13.87 7.71
N GLU A 19 17.61 13.21 7.69
CA GLU A 19 18.51 13.20 6.52
C GLU A 19 17.89 12.50 5.32
N SER A 20 17.20 11.37 5.53
CA SER A 20 16.59 10.60 4.46
C SER A 20 15.43 11.33 3.78
N VAL A 21 14.66 12.12 4.53
CA VAL A 21 13.61 12.98 3.98
C VAL A 21 14.21 14.12 3.18
N SER A 22 15.22 14.81 3.73
CA SER A 22 15.89 15.93 3.06
C SER A 22 16.54 15.54 1.73
N THR A 23 17.05 14.30 1.64
CA THR A 23 17.70 13.75 0.45
C THR A 23 16.79 12.92 -0.46
N GLN A 24 15.50 12.83 -0.14
CA GLN A 24 14.52 12.02 -0.90
C GLN A 24 14.95 10.55 -1.03
N TYR A 25 15.49 9.97 0.04
CA TYR A 25 16.01 8.60 0.03
C TYR A 25 14.99 7.56 -0.43
N SER A 26 13.72 7.65 0.05
CA SER A 26 12.64 6.72 -0.30
C SER A 26 12.23 6.75 -1.78
N TYR A 27 12.61 7.80 -2.53
CA TYR A 27 12.30 7.94 -3.95
C TYR A 27 13.27 7.19 -4.89
N ASN A 28 14.30 6.53 -4.35
CA ASN A 28 15.36 5.91 -5.16
C ASN A 28 15.16 4.40 -5.36
N PHE A 29 13.98 3.87 -5.01
CA PHE A 29 13.73 2.44 -5.10
C PHE A 29 12.77 2.10 -6.25
N GLU A 30 12.88 0.86 -6.70
CA GLU A 30 11.98 0.27 -7.68
C GLU A 30 11.52 -1.11 -7.19
N TRP A 31 10.26 -1.42 -7.46
CA TRP A 31 9.75 -2.77 -7.28
C TRP A 31 9.27 -3.33 -8.62
N LEU A 32 9.90 -4.40 -9.09
CA LEU A 32 9.62 -5.03 -10.40
C LEU A 32 9.51 -4.00 -11.54
N SER A 33 10.50 -3.09 -11.62
CA SER A 33 10.60 -2.02 -12.62
C SER A 33 9.56 -0.91 -12.50
N ARG A 34 8.91 -0.76 -11.35
CA ARG A 34 8.09 0.41 -11.05
C ARG A 34 8.70 1.20 -9.88
N PRO A 35 8.85 2.53 -10.02
CA PRO A 35 9.29 3.35 -8.90
C PRO A 35 8.35 3.16 -7.71
N ILE A 36 8.93 2.94 -6.53
CA ILE A 36 8.21 2.78 -5.26
C ILE A 36 8.75 3.80 -4.27
N ILE A 37 7.84 4.59 -3.70
CA ILE A 37 8.19 5.62 -2.70
C ILE A 37 7.95 5.01 -1.32
N GLN A 38 8.85 4.10 -0.92
CA GLN A 38 8.74 3.38 0.35
C GLN A 38 10.11 3.16 0.96
N TYR A 39 10.18 3.13 2.28
CA TYR A 39 11.37 2.70 2.99
C TYR A 39 11.51 1.16 2.93
N PRO A 40 12.72 0.60 2.76
CA PRO A 40 12.93 -0.85 2.71
C PRO A 40 12.36 -1.61 3.92
N GLN A 41 12.40 -1.03 5.11
CA GLN A 41 11.83 -1.63 6.32
C GLN A 41 10.30 -1.73 6.25
N ASP A 42 9.62 -0.75 5.62
CA ASP A 42 8.16 -0.77 5.45
C ASP A 42 7.75 -1.82 4.41
N ILE A 43 8.57 -2.01 3.37
CA ILE A 43 8.38 -3.11 2.40
C ILE A 43 8.44 -4.47 3.12
N VAL A 44 9.41 -4.66 4.03
CA VAL A 44 9.52 -5.90 4.80
C VAL A 44 8.33 -6.06 5.75
N ALA A 45 7.95 -5.01 6.48
CA ALA A 45 6.79 -5.04 7.37
C ALA A 45 5.49 -5.35 6.61
N THR A 46 5.30 -4.72 5.45
CA THR A 46 4.16 -4.97 4.55
C THR A 46 4.10 -6.44 4.14
N GLN A 47 5.23 -7.02 3.73
CA GLN A 47 5.31 -8.44 3.38
C GLN A 47 4.93 -9.34 4.57
N GLU A 48 5.44 -9.06 5.78
CA GLU A 48 5.14 -9.85 6.99
C GLU A 48 3.65 -9.86 7.33
N ILE A 49 2.98 -8.69 7.28
CA ILE A 49 1.55 -8.61 7.58
C ILE A 49 0.70 -9.25 6.48
N ILE A 50 1.04 -9.09 5.20
CA ILE A 50 0.35 -9.75 4.09
C ILE A 50 0.48 -11.28 4.22
N TRP A 51 1.67 -11.80 4.51
CA TRP A 51 1.89 -13.23 4.73
C TRP A 51 1.08 -13.78 5.89
N LYS A 52 1.02 -13.04 7.00
CA LYS A 52 0.28 -13.42 8.21
C LYS A 52 -1.23 -13.46 8.00
N VAL A 53 -1.76 -12.45 7.29
CA VAL A 53 -3.21 -12.26 7.08
C VAL A 53 -3.73 -13.06 5.90
N LYS A 54 -2.93 -13.21 4.83
CA LYS A 54 -3.31 -13.82 3.55
C LYS A 54 -4.58 -13.18 2.97
N PRO A 55 -4.63 -11.85 2.77
CA PRO A 55 -5.82 -11.17 2.28
C PRO A 55 -6.16 -11.62 0.84
N ASP A 56 -7.44 -11.60 0.50
CA ASP A 56 -7.91 -11.80 -0.87
C ASP A 56 -8.15 -10.49 -1.61
N LEU A 57 -8.26 -9.37 -0.87
CA LEU A 57 -8.24 -8.01 -1.42
C LEU A 57 -7.36 -7.10 -0.56
N ILE A 58 -6.47 -6.36 -1.21
CA ILE A 58 -5.81 -5.18 -0.64
C ILE A 58 -6.40 -3.95 -1.30
N ILE A 59 -6.89 -3.00 -0.49
CA ILE A 59 -7.34 -1.68 -0.95
C ILE A 59 -6.22 -0.70 -0.61
N GLU A 60 -5.76 0.08 -1.59
CA GLU A 60 -4.67 1.05 -1.45
C GLU A 60 -5.14 2.40 -1.95
N THR A 61 -5.08 3.44 -1.11
CA THR A 61 -5.26 4.82 -1.52
C THR A 61 -3.89 5.46 -1.74
N GLY A 62 -3.73 6.18 -2.86
CA GLY A 62 -2.43 6.67 -3.31
C GLY A 62 -1.68 5.65 -4.17
N ILE A 63 -1.73 5.81 -5.50
CA ILE A 63 -1.05 4.92 -6.45
C ILE A 63 0.32 5.48 -6.84
N ALA A 64 0.43 6.80 -6.94
CA ALA A 64 1.62 7.52 -7.40
C ALA A 64 2.20 6.89 -8.70
N HIS A 65 3.40 6.29 -8.62
CA HIS A 65 4.04 5.61 -9.76
C HIS A 65 3.60 4.14 -9.91
N GLY A 66 2.83 3.61 -8.98
CA GLY A 66 2.31 2.24 -8.98
C GLY A 66 3.26 1.19 -8.41
N GLY A 67 4.37 1.59 -7.78
CA GLY A 67 5.34 0.64 -7.21
C GLY A 67 4.77 -0.15 -6.04
N SER A 68 4.10 0.51 -5.10
CA SER A 68 3.42 -0.11 -3.94
C SER A 68 2.29 -1.05 -4.39
N LEU A 69 1.53 -0.62 -5.40
CA LEU A 69 0.47 -1.45 -5.99
C LEU A 69 1.03 -2.73 -6.62
N VAL A 70 2.18 -2.62 -7.34
CA VAL A 70 2.88 -3.79 -7.91
C VAL A 70 3.47 -4.67 -6.82
N LEU A 71 4.01 -4.09 -5.72
CA LEU A 71 4.46 -4.83 -4.54
C LEU A 71 3.31 -5.67 -3.99
N SER A 72 2.17 -5.05 -3.66
CA SER A 72 0.97 -5.72 -3.15
C SER A 72 0.51 -6.83 -4.09
N ALA A 73 0.39 -6.55 -5.40
CA ALA A 73 -0.02 -7.54 -6.40
C ALA A 73 0.96 -8.73 -6.49
N SER A 74 2.28 -8.48 -6.39
CA SER A 74 3.30 -9.53 -6.44
C SER A 74 3.27 -10.44 -5.21
N LEU A 75 3.05 -9.86 -4.02
CA LEU A 75 2.91 -10.63 -2.79
C LEU A 75 1.63 -11.48 -2.79
N LEU A 76 0.52 -10.94 -3.31
CA LEU A 76 -0.71 -11.71 -3.52
C LEU A 76 -0.52 -12.85 -4.54
N ALA A 77 0.31 -12.64 -5.59
CA ALA A 77 0.65 -13.71 -6.53
C ALA A 77 1.47 -14.83 -5.88
N LEU A 78 2.39 -14.48 -4.98
CA LEU A 78 3.13 -15.47 -4.19
C LEU A 78 2.24 -16.26 -3.24
N LEU A 79 1.22 -15.63 -2.64
CA LEU A 79 0.23 -16.35 -1.82
C LEU A 79 -0.56 -17.35 -2.67
N ASP A 80 -1.03 -16.96 -3.86
CA ASP A 80 -1.74 -17.88 -4.77
C ASP A 80 -0.84 -19.04 -5.21
N TYR A 81 0.46 -18.77 -5.43
CA TYR A 81 1.44 -19.81 -5.74
C TYR A 81 1.62 -20.79 -4.57
N CYS A 82 1.76 -20.28 -3.34
CA CYS A 82 1.91 -21.12 -2.16
C CYS A 82 0.67 -21.98 -1.93
N ASP A 83 -0.53 -21.41 -2.04
CA ASP A 83 -1.77 -22.17 -1.86
C ASP A 83 -1.89 -23.28 -2.93
N ALA A 84 -1.62 -22.95 -4.20
CA ALA A 84 -1.63 -23.97 -5.27
C ALA A 84 -0.61 -25.09 -5.04
N SER A 85 0.56 -24.76 -4.48
CA SER A 85 1.60 -25.75 -4.13
C SER A 85 1.19 -26.63 -2.95
N GLU A 86 0.55 -26.04 -1.92
CA GLU A 86 0.08 -26.76 -0.74
C GLU A 86 -1.11 -27.70 -1.06
N GLU A 87 -2.00 -27.24 -1.96
CA GLU A 87 -3.21 -27.98 -2.37
C GLU A 87 -2.97 -28.93 -3.56
N GLU A 88 -1.76 -28.97 -4.12
CA GLU A 88 -1.40 -29.74 -5.34
C GLU A 88 -2.32 -29.42 -6.53
N THR A 89 -2.72 -28.12 -6.67
CA THR A 89 -3.60 -27.63 -7.72
C THR A 89 -2.81 -26.88 -8.82
N LEU A 90 -3.45 -26.67 -9.98
CA LEU A 90 -2.86 -25.88 -11.05
C LEU A 90 -3.12 -24.39 -10.82
N LEU A 91 -2.05 -23.60 -10.82
CA LEU A 91 -2.16 -22.14 -10.83
C LEU A 91 -2.37 -21.64 -12.27
N ASP A 92 -3.44 -20.88 -12.48
CA ASP A 92 -3.69 -20.14 -13.74
C ASP A 92 -3.40 -18.65 -13.51
N PRO A 93 -2.25 -18.12 -13.97
CA PRO A 93 -1.91 -16.71 -13.77
C PRO A 93 -2.89 -15.73 -14.41
N SER A 94 -3.72 -16.19 -15.36
CA SER A 94 -4.75 -15.33 -16.00
C SER A 94 -6.00 -15.15 -15.15
N LYS A 95 -6.16 -15.95 -14.09
CA LYS A 95 -7.33 -15.95 -13.20
C LYS A 95 -6.87 -15.82 -11.74
N PRO A 96 -6.43 -14.63 -11.33
CA PRO A 96 -5.97 -14.43 -9.97
C PRO A 96 -7.10 -14.62 -8.95
N ASN A 97 -6.79 -15.29 -7.84
CA ASN A 97 -7.74 -15.44 -6.72
C ASN A 97 -7.73 -14.21 -5.81
N ARG A 98 -6.61 -13.48 -5.80
CA ARG A 98 -6.39 -12.32 -4.94
C ARG A 98 -6.11 -11.09 -5.80
N MET A 99 -6.66 -9.95 -5.37
CA MET A 99 -6.60 -8.69 -6.12
C MET A 99 -6.09 -7.55 -5.25
N VAL A 100 -5.57 -6.52 -5.91
CA VAL A 100 -5.35 -5.21 -5.30
C VAL A 100 -6.24 -4.18 -5.99
N LEU A 101 -6.83 -3.28 -5.21
CA LEU A 101 -7.63 -2.16 -5.68
C LEU A 101 -6.90 -0.87 -5.31
N GLY A 102 -6.42 -0.14 -6.30
CA GLY A 102 -5.78 1.15 -6.12
C GLY A 102 -6.73 2.28 -6.45
N VAL A 103 -6.73 3.30 -5.59
CA VAL A 103 -7.48 4.56 -5.77
C VAL A 103 -6.48 5.71 -5.80
N ASP A 104 -6.56 6.56 -6.81
CA ASP A 104 -5.74 7.78 -6.87
C ASP A 104 -6.54 8.91 -7.51
N ILE A 105 -6.31 10.13 -7.04
CA ILE A 105 -6.99 11.31 -7.57
C ILE A 105 -6.61 11.61 -9.03
N ASP A 106 -5.37 11.26 -9.43
CA ASP A 106 -4.82 11.47 -10.77
C ASP A 106 -3.86 10.33 -11.15
N ILE A 107 -4.35 9.35 -11.86
CA ILE A 107 -3.53 8.26 -12.40
C ILE A 107 -2.90 8.75 -13.72
N ARG A 108 -1.77 9.44 -13.61
CA ARG A 108 -1.05 10.03 -14.75
C ARG A 108 -0.92 9.04 -15.90
N GLU A 109 -1.19 9.50 -17.11
CA GLU A 109 -1.26 8.66 -18.32
C GLU A 109 -0.05 7.73 -18.51
N HIS A 110 1.17 8.24 -18.32
CA HIS A 110 2.39 7.42 -18.44
C HIS A 110 2.49 6.32 -17.36
N ASN A 111 1.96 6.54 -16.15
CA ASN A 111 1.90 5.53 -15.10
C ASN A 111 0.82 4.48 -15.42
N LEU A 112 -0.35 4.93 -15.88
CA LEU A 112 -1.42 4.03 -16.32
C LEU A 112 -0.97 3.15 -17.48
N GLU A 113 -0.28 3.70 -18.49
CA GLU A 113 0.29 2.91 -19.58
C GLU A 113 1.31 1.86 -19.10
N ALA A 114 2.19 2.25 -18.17
CA ALA A 114 3.19 1.35 -17.63
C ALA A 114 2.53 0.22 -16.81
N LEU A 115 1.54 0.54 -15.98
CA LEU A 115 0.76 -0.46 -15.24
C LEU A 115 -0.02 -1.38 -16.17
N ASN A 116 -0.64 -0.86 -17.24
CA ASN A 116 -1.38 -1.67 -18.21
C ASN A 116 -0.51 -2.67 -18.98
N LYS A 117 0.80 -2.39 -19.14
CA LYS A 117 1.78 -3.28 -19.77
C LYS A 117 2.45 -4.22 -18.74
N HIS A 118 2.24 -4.00 -17.44
CA HIS A 118 2.93 -4.75 -16.41
C HIS A 118 2.37 -6.18 -16.27
N PRO A 119 3.22 -7.21 -16.05
CA PRO A 119 2.76 -8.60 -15.89
C PRO A 119 1.75 -8.82 -14.76
N MET A 120 1.74 -7.98 -13.72
CA MET A 120 0.79 -8.05 -12.59
C MET A 120 -0.53 -7.32 -12.88
N ARG A 121 -0.74 -6.75 -14.07
CA ARG A 121 -1.92 -5.92 -14.39
C ARG A 121 -3.26 -6.60 -14.14
N ASN A 122 -3.35 -7.88 -14.40
CA ASN A 122 -4.58 -8.65 -14.22
C ASN A 122 -5.00 -8.82 -12.75
N ARG A 123 -4.13 -8.45 -11.79
CA ARG A 123 -4.43 -8.44 -10.34
C ARG A 123 -4.83 -7.06 -9.81
N MET A 124 -5.01 -6.07 -10.69
CA MET A 124 -5.22 -4.68 -10.29
C MET A 124 -6.56 -4.16 -10.76
N HIS A 125 -7.37 -3.67 -9.82
CA HIS A 125 -8.45 -2.73 -10.08
C HIS A 125 -7.92 -1.32 -9.86
N LEU A 126 -8.18 -0.41 -10.80
CA LEU A 126 -7.76 0.98 -10.71
C LEU A 126 -8.99 1.87 -10.75
N ILE A 127 -9.09 2.79 -9.79
CA ILE A 127 -10.15 3.79 -9.72
C ILE A 127 -9.48 5.17 -9.67
N GLU A 128 -9.78 6.00 -10.66
CA GLU A 128 -9.36 7.40 -10.64
C GLU A 128 -10.45 8.25 -9.99
N GLY A 129 -10.04 9.06 -9.02
CA GLY A 129 -10.87 9.96 -8.25
C GLY A 129 -10.36 10.13 -6.83
N SER A 130 -10.87 11.15 -6.13
CA SER A 130 -10.50 11.37 -4.72
C SER A 130 -10.98 10.21 -3.85
N SER A 131 -10.09 9.70 -3.00
CA SER A 131 -10.39 8.60 -2.07
C SER A 131 -11.50 8.92 -1.07
N ILE A 132 -11.74 10.20 -0.79
CA ILE A 132 -12.80 10.69 0.09
C ILE A 132 -14.09 11.10 -0.66
N ASP A 133 -14.12 10.96 -2.00
CA ASP A 133 -15.35 11.19 -2.78
C ASP A 133 -16.34 10.05 -2.59
N THR A 134 -17.60 10.40 -2.31
CA THR A 134 -18.66 9.41 -2.04
C THR A 134 -18.88 8.43 -3.19
N GLY A 135 -18.77 8.90 -4.44
CA GLY A 135 -18.94 8.03 -5.62
C GLY A 135 -17.76 7.06 -5.80
N VAL A 136 -16.55 7.44 -5.36
CA VAL A 136 -15.37 6.55 -5.33
C VAL A 136 -15.52 5.53 -4.21
N ILE A 137 -15.89 5.98 -3.00
CA ILE A 137 -16.13 5.12 -1.85
C ILE A 137 -17.20 4.07 -2.17
N ASP A 138 -18.30 4.46 -2.83
CA ASP A 138 -19.37 3.53 -3.24
C ASP A 138 -18.87 2.46 -4.22
N LYS A 139 -18.01 2.83 -5.18
CA LYS A 139 -17.39 1.86 -6.11
C LYS A 139 -16.48 0.87 -5.37
N VAL A 140 -15.64 1.37 -4.45
CA VAL A 140 -14.78 0.52 -3.62
C VAL A 140 -15.63 -0.43 -2.78
N ASN A 141 -16.68 0.07 -2.11
CA ASN A 141 -17.63 -0.74 -1.34
C ASN A 141 -18.27 -1.82 -2.18
N GLN A 142 -18.65 -1.50 -3.43
CA GLN A 142 -19.28 -2.49 -4.33
C GLN A 142 -18.30 -3.61 -4.72
N ILE A 143 -17.06 -3.26 -5.05
CA ILE A 143 -16.01 -4.25 -5.39
C ILE A 143 -15.71 -5.12 -4.18
N SER A 144 -15.57 -4.50 -3.00
CA SER A 144 -15.19 -5.16 -1.75
C SER A 144 -16.15 -6.28 -1.32
N LYS A 145 -17.44 -6.20 -1.72
CA LYS A 145 -18.44 -7.25 -1.42
C LYS A 145 -18.11 -8.62 -1.99
N GLY A 146 -17.23 -8.68 -2.99
CA GLY A 146 -16.77 -9.95 -3.60
C GLY A 146 -15.70 -10.68 -2.80
N TYR A 147 -15.17 -10.07 -1.73
CA TYR A 147 -13.99 -10.54 -1.00
C TYR A 147 -14.30 -10.81 0.47
N LYS A 148 -13.53 -11.71 1.11
CA LYS A 148 -13.76 -12.17 2.48
C LYS A 148 -12.71 -11.67 3.45
N CYS A 149 -11.49 -11.47 2.98
CA CYS A 149 -10.36 -11.05 3.80
C CYS A 149 -9.72 -9.79 3.20
N ILE A 150 -10.13 -8.64 3.72
CA ILE A 150 -9.75 -7.33 3.19
C ILE A 150 -8.72 -6.68 4.10
N MET A 151 -7.65 -6.16 3.49
CA MET A 151 -6.64 -5.30 4.11
C MET A 151 -6.69 -3.93 3.45
N VAL A 152 -6.40 -2.88 4.21
CA VAL A 152 -6.44 -1.49 3.72
C VAL A 152 -5.09 -0.81 3.98
N PHE A 153 -4.60 -0.11 2.97
CA PHE A 153 -3.41 0.73 2.99
C PHE A 153 -3.81 2.18 2.64
N LEU A 154 -3.55 3.11 3.55
CA LEU A 154 -3.82 4.53 3.36
C LEU A 154 -2.48 5.24 3.16
N ASP A 155 -2.23 5.68 1.92
CA ASP A 155 -0.96 6.26 1.47
C ASP A 155 -1.19 7.38 0.43
N SER A 156 -2.26 8.18 0.61
CA SER A 156 -2.65 9.19 -0.40
C SER A 156 -2.22 10.61 0.00
N ASN A 157 -2.96 11.22 0.90
CA ASN A 157 -2.73 12.58 1.41
C ASN A 157 -2.56 12.48 2.92
N HIS A 158 -1.47 13.04 3.44
CA HIS A 158 -1.07 12.86 4.85
C HIS A 158 -1.58 13.97 5.77
N THR A 159 -2.54 14.83 5.32
CA THR A 159 -3.18 15.77 6.21
C THR A 159 -4.15 15.08 7.16
N HIS A 160 -4.22 15.53 8.42
CA HIS A 160 -5.08 14.95 9.44
C HIS A 160 -6.53 14.75 8.98
N ASP A 161 -7.14 15.78 8.39
CA ASP A 161 -8.56 15.72 8.00
C ASP A 161 -8.81 14.72 6.87
N HIS A 162 -7.85 14.60 5.93
CA HIS A 162 -7.96 13.64 4.84
C HIS A 162 -7.79 12.20 5.33
N VAL A 163 -6.76 11.93 6.14
CA VAL A 163 -6.53 10.60 6.72
C VAL A 163 -7.70 10.18 7.60
N LEU A 164 -8.27 11.10 8.37
CA LEU A 164 -9.46 10.82 9.19
C LEU A 164 -10.66 10.43 8.32
N ALA A 165 -10.91 11.16 7.23
CA ALA A 165 -11.99 10.84 6.30
C ALA A 165 -11.77 9.48 5.60
N GLU A 166 -10.53 9.15 5.22
CA GLU A 166 -10.19 7.83 4.69
C GLU A 166 -10.39 6.72 5.74
N LEU A 167 -9.97 6.93 6.97
CA LEU A 167 -10.19 5.97 8.05
C LEU A 167 -11.68 5.71 8.27
N GLU A 168 -12.52 6.76 8.28
CA GLU A 168 -13.97 6.62 8.40
C GLU A 168 -14.58 5.84 7.24
N ALA A 169 -14.06 6.02 6.01
CA ALA A 169 -14.58 5.37 4.81
C ALA A 169 -14.10 3.92 4.65
N TYR A 170 -12.82 3.64 4.91
CA TYR A 170 -12.18 2.38 4.53
C TYR A 170 -11.90 1.44 5.71
N ALA A 171 -11.68 1.93 6.95
CA ALA A 171 -11.47 1.04 8.09
C ALA A 171 -12.65 0.08 8.36
N PRO A 172 -13.91 0.46 8.13
CA PRO A 172 -15.04 -0.48 8.25
C PRO A 172 -14.99 -1.67 7.27
N LEU A 173 -14.20 -1.59 6.19
CA LEU A 173 -14.03 -2.68 5.23
C LEU A 173 -13.02 -3.73 5.67
N VAL A 174 -12.17 -3.39 6.63
CA VAL A 174 -11.11 -4.28 7.12
C VAL A 174 -11.73 -5.49 7.80
N SER A 175 -11.31 -6.68 7.36
CA SER A 175 -11.81 -7.91 7.93
C SER A 175 -11.24 -8.18 9.33
N SER A 176 -12.00 -8.89 10.17
CA SER A 176 -11.51 -9.28 11.51
C SER A 176 -10.20 -10.04 11.42
N GLY A 177 -9.19 -9.60 12.16
CA GLY A 177 -7.83 -10.15 12.17
C GLY A 177 -6.92 -9.62 11.06
N SER A 178 -7.42 -8.71 10.20
CA SER A 178 -6.64 -7.97 9.21
C SER A 178 -6.19 -6.61 9.74
N TYR A 179 -5.60 -5.77 8.89
CA TYR A 179 -5.02 -4.48 9.25
C TYR A 179 -5.57 -3.36 8.35
N CYS A 180 -5.75 -2.17 8.96
CA CYS A 180 -5.71 -0.89 8.28
C CYS A 180 -4.34 -0.26 8.60
N VAL A 181 -3.53 -0.03 7.57
CA VAL A 181 -2.19 0.56 7.73
C VAL A 181 -2.25 1.98 7.22
N VAL A 182 -1.80 2.91 8.03
CA VAL A 182 -1.60 4.32 7.65
C VAL A 182 -0.11 4.53 7.46
N PHE A 183 0.29 4.91 6.26
CA PHE A 183 1.67 5.21 5.93
C PHE A 183 2.05 6.64 6.31
N ASP A 184 3.34 6.93 6.29
CA ASP A 184 3.95 8.24 6.49
C ASP A 184 3.58 8.95 7.81
N SER A 185 3.12 8.20 8.84
CA SER A 185 2.81 8.76 10.16
C SER A 185 4.03 9.42 10.85
N VAL A 186 5.23 9.14 10.39
CA VAL A 186 6.48 9.77 10.84
C VAL A 186 6.54 11.28 10.57
N ILE A 187 5.70 11.79 9.66
CA ILE A 187 5.62 13.23 9.34
C ILE A 187 5.32 14.07 10.59
N GLU A 188 4.54 13.55 11.54
CA GLU A 188 4.22 14.20 12.80
C GLU A 188 5.45 14.42 13.71
N ASP A 189 6.47 13.58 13.58
CA ASP A 189 7.70 13.62 14.38
C ASP A 189 8.82 14.43 13.69
N LEU A 190 8.61 14.92 12.46
CA LEU A 190 9.61 15.67 11.72
C LEU A 190 9.58 17.16 12.05
N PRO A 191 10.74 17.86 11.97
CA PRO A 191 10.78 19.31 12.02
C PRO A 191 9.87 19.96 10.99
N ASN A 192 9.20 21.07 11.35
CA ASN A 192 8.26 21.78 10.49
C ASN A 192 8.84 22.16 9.11
N GLU A 193 10.16 22.40 9.04
CA GLU A 193 10.84 22.74 7.78
C GLU A 193 10.86 21.55 6.78
N LEU A 194 10.78 20.31 7.28
CA LEU A 194 10.77 19.10 6.46
C LEU A 194 9.37 18.57 6.17
N SER A 195 8.36 19.06 6.90
CA SER A 195 6.96 18.63 6.76
C SER A 195 6.07 19.66 6.04
N SER A 196 6.51 20.93 5.90
CA SER A 196 5.70 22.04 5.37
C SER A 196 5.22 21.87 3.92
N ASP A 197 5.95 21.14 3.09
CA ASP A 197 5.66 20.92 1.67
C ASP A 197 4.99 19.55 1.41
N ARG A 198 4.63 18.83 2.47
CA ARG A 198 3.92 17.56 2.39
C ARG A 198 2.51 17.74 2.89
N PRO A 199 1.51 17.59 2.00
CA PRO A 199 0.11 17.70 2.39
C PRO A 199 -0.32 16.59 3.35
#